data_ea6ea067505d928deb63a69ce47e9ad2
#
_entry.id   ea6ea067505d928deb63a69ce47e9ad2
#
_cell.length_a   1.000
_cell.length_b   1.000
_cell.length_c   1.000
_cell.angle_alpha   90.00
_cell.angle_beta   90.00
_cell.angle_gamma   90.00
#
_symmetry.space_group_name_H-M   'P 1'
#
loop_
_entity.id
_entity.type
_entity.pdbx_description
1 polymer ?
#
loop_
_entity_poly.entity_id
_entity_poly.type
_entity_poly.pdbx_seq_one_letter_code
_entity_poly.pdbx_strand_id
1 'polypeptide(L)'
;KMVQKELFLSAGAGLGIGVILYLLEFSSGQDHFTSLCILFMAAVAALVLVALQMGVKPALDSKQKAILCGVIGMTVPFLMMSDGWDDHSRAGRRTGGDFAQNYLMSLEANALIFTNGDNDTFPLWYAQEVEGVRTDVRVVNLSLLQTDWYADQMKRKAYDGEAVPIGLKEEQYRQGTRDFAEMNPSEEYVELSDQFNFFLDDERFKKENQEPYFPSNKWKLTVDSADVVNKGVVSAADASKIVPVMRWERNGKLLKNSILVYDIIRNNNWERPIYFASTIGQDAFNGLQDYFQLEGLAYRLVPIKTVSQNPLQVGRVNTEDMYDNVMNKFKWGNMQDTVMDIYLDENNLRMVSNLRMQFANLADALTEEGQKDKAVIVLDKCFEVMPEEVVRYDEQILYLAEEYVEAGETEKGTALFERYFELIEENFDYLDSLDPNESLSVVGDFERDFPVLCYTLRIT
;
A
#
# COMPACT_ATOMS: atom_id res chain seq x y z
N LYS A 1 -38.98 55.05 -7.29
CA LYS A 1 -37.63 55.58 -7.00
C LYS A 1 -36.97 54.87 -5.80
N MET A 2 -37.72 54.59 -4.71
CA MET A 2 -37.16 53.89 -3.54
C MET A 2 -36.78 52.42 -3.85
N VAL A 3 -37.64 51.68 -4.53
CA VAL A 3 -37.43 50.30 -4.97
C VAL A 3 -36.21 50.16 -5.91
N GLN A 4 -35.98 51.12 -6.82
CA GLN A 4 -34.82 51.11 -7.71
C GLN A 4 -33.48 51.31 -6.95
N LYS A 5 -33.51 52.10 -5.86
CA LYS A 5 -32.34 52.33 -5.05
C LYS A 5 -31.92 51.11 -4.23
N GLU A 6 -32.88 50.36 -3.69
CA GLU A 6 -32.61 49.09 -2.97
C GLU A 6 -32.17 48.01 -3.93
N LEU A 7 -32.67 48.03 -5.17
CA LEU A 7 -32.29 47.11 -6.23
C LEU A 7 -30.81 47.24 -6.61
N PHE A 8 -30.40 48.47 -6.86
CA PHE A 8 -29.00 48.78 -7.18
C PHE A 8 -28.04 48.49 -6.00
N LEU A 9 -28.53 48.67 -4.77
CA LEU A 9 -27.74 48.34 -3.57
C LEU A 9 -27.58 46.84 -3.37
N SER A 10 -28.60 46.01 -3.60
CA SER A 10 -28.48 44.56 -3.44
C SER A 10 -27.68 43.90 -4.57
N ALA A 11 -27.82 44.38 -5.81
CA ALA A 11 -27.03 43.91 -6.93
C ALA A 11 -25.57 44.32 -6.80
N GLY A 12 -25.34 45.56 -6.33
CA GLY A 12 -24.00 46.08 -6.03
C GLY A 12 -23.33 45.34 -4.86
N ALA A 13 -24.10 44.96 -3.85
CA ALA A 13 -23.59 44.15 -2.72
C ALA A 13 -23.20 42.74 -3.15
N GLY A 14 -24.00 42.08 -3.99
CA GLY A 14 -23.70 40.75 -4.51
C GLY A 14 -22.46 40.70 -5.39
N LEU A 15 -22.33 41.69 -6.31
CA LEU A 15 -21.14 41.89 -7.13
C LEU A 15 -19.92 42.28 -6.28
N GLY A 16 -20.13 43.12 -5.27
CA GLY A 16 -19.05 43.56 -4.35
C GLY A 16 -18.49 42.35 -3.53
N ILE A 17 -19.35 41.50 -3.03
CA ILE A 17 -18.95 40.28 -2.32
C ILE A 17 -18.17 39.35 -3.26
N GLY A 18 -18.66 39.11 -4.49
CA GLY A 18 -17.95 38.28 -5.48
C GLY A 18 -16.56 38.84 -5.84
N VAL A 19 -16.45 40.17 -5.98
CA VAL A 19 -15.14 40.83 -6.23
C VAL A 19 -14.21 40.73 -5.01
N ILE A 20 -14.74 40.86 -3.80
CA ILE A 20 -13.96 40.72 -2.56
C ILE A 20 -13.45 39.30 -2.43
N LEU A 21 -14.27 38.29 -2.65
CA LEU A 21 -13.87 36.90 -2.62
C LEU A 21 -12.83 36.59 -3.68
N TYR A 22 -12.99 37.10 -4.91
CA TYR A 22 -11.99 37.02 -5.97
C TYR A 22 -10.64 37.64 -5.59
N LEU A 23 -10.67 38.82 -4.98
CA LEU A 23 -9.45 39.52 -4.57
C LEU A 23 -8.76 38.85 -3.38
N LEU A 24 -9.52 38.21 -2.49
CA LEU A 24 -9.00 37.43 -1.37
C LEU A 24 -8.33 36.14 -1.87
N GLU A 25 -8.94 35.39 -2.78
CA GLU A 25 -8.34 34.21 -3.40
C GLU A 25 -7.15 34.55 -4.29
N PHE A 26 -7.23 35.67 -5.05
CA PHE A 26 -6.11 36.18 -5.85
C PHE A 26 -4.88 36.54 -5.00
N SER A 27 -5.11 37.01 -3.76
CA SER A 27 -4.02 37.30 -2.82
C SER A 27 -3.46 36.06 -2.13
N SER A 28 -4.18 34.94 -2.14
CA SER A 28 -3.77 33.65 -1.51
C SER A 28 -3.03 32.70 -2.45
N GLY A 29 -2.80 33.08 -3.71
CA GLY A 29 -2.06 32.24 -4.67
C GLY A 29 -2.79 31.02 -5.18
N GLN A 30 -4.10 30.89 -4.87
CA GLN A 30 -4.94 29.78 -5.38
C GLN A 30 -5.35 29.99 -6.85
N ASP A 31 -5.64 28.87 -7.52
CA ASP A 31 -5.93 28.83 -8.96
C ASP A 31 -6.96 29.86 -9.41
N HIS A 32 -6.55 30.70 -10.36
CA HIS A 32 -7.38 31.76 -10.98
C HIS A 32 -8.73 31.25 -11.54
N PHE A 33 -8.83 29.94 -11.81
CA PHE A 33 -10.02 29.33 -12.39
C PHE A 33 -11.17 29.23 -11.38
N THR A 34 -10.92 28.79 -10.16
CA THR A 34 -11.93 28.71 -9.08
C THR A 34 -12.47 30.09 -8.76
N SER A 35 -11.61 31.10 -8.69
CA SER A 35 -11.97 32.51 -8.49
C SER A 35 -12.84 33.05 -9.61
N LEU A 36 -12.53 32.69 -10.87
CA LEU A 36 -13.35 33.09 -12.05
C LEU A 36 -14.72 32.43 -12.01
N CYS A 37 -14.84 31.18 -11.56
CA CYS A 37 -16.09 30.46 -11.41
C CYS A 37 -16.98 31.09 -10.35
N ILE A 38 -16.43 31.45 -9.19
CA ILE A 38 -17.16 32.13 -8.11
C ILE A 38 -17.67 33.49 -8.59
N LEU A 39 -16.85 34.26 -9.31
CA LEU A 39 -17.25 35.55 -9.93
C LEU A 39 -18.40 35.37 -10.93
N PHE A 40 -18.31 34.35 -11.81
CA PHE A 40 -19.35 34.06 -12.79
C PHE A 40 -20.66 33.66 -12.11
N MET A 41 -20.61 32.77 -11.11
CA MET A 41 -21.77 32.36 -10.33
C MET A 41 -22.40 33.55 -9.57
N ALA A 42 -21.59 34.39 -8.96
CA ALA A 42 -22.03 35.60 -8.28
C ALA A 42 -22.69 36.58 -9.26
N ALA A 43 -22.13 36.77 -10.46
CA ALA A 43 -22.69 37.62 -11.50
C ALA A 43 -24.04 37.09 -12.02
N VAL A 44 -24.15 35.78 -12.27
CA VAL A 44 -25.41 35.15 -12.69
C VAL A 44 -26.46 35.27 -11.60
N ALA A 45 -26.13 34.99 -10.34
CA ALA A 45 -27.04 35.13 -9.21
C ALA A 45 -27.49 36.59 -9.04
N ALA A 46 -26.61 37.56 -9.18
CA ALA A 46 -26.93 38.99 -9.14
C ALA A 46 -27.88 39.40 -10.27
N LEU A 47 -27.65 38.93 -11.51
CA LEU A 47 -28.55 39.18 -12.66
C LEU A 47 -29.93 38.60 -12.45
N VAL A 48 -30.02 37.36 -11.91
CA VAL A 48 -31.29 36.69 -11.60
C VAL A 48 -32.05 37.48 -10.51
N LEU A 49 -31.38 37.91 -9.44
CA LEU A 49 -31.98 38.69 -8.36
C LEU A 49 -32.44 40.06 -8.86
N VAL A 50 -31.68 40.76 -9.71
CA VAL A 50 -32.07 42.01 -10.35
C VAL A 50 -33.30 41.81 -11.22
N ALA A 51 -33.37 40.79 -12.06
CA ALA A 51 -34.51 40.48 -12.91
C ALA A 51 -35.76 40.20 -12.09
N LEU A 52 -35.64 39.44 -11.00
CA LEU A 52 -36.74 39.11 -10.08
C LEU A 52 -37.28 40.39 -9.37
N GLN A 53 -36.38 41.25 -8.91
CA GLN A 53 -36.75 42.51 -8.21
C GLN A 53 -37.33 43.59 -9.15
N MET A 54 -36.92 43.59 -10.42
CA MET A 54 -37.51 44.47 -11.43
C MET A 54 -38.93 44.09 -11.82
N GLY A 55 -39.48 43.01 -11.25
CA GLY A 55 -40.81 42.51 -11.60
C GLY A 55 -40.87 42.01 -13.03
N VAL A 56 -39.73 41.77 -13.65
CA VAL A 56 -39.65 41.06 -14.93
C VAL A 56 -40.08 39.63 -14.64
N LYS A 57 -41.39 39.40 -14.79
CA LYS A 57 -41.87 38.00 -14.89
C LYS A 57 -41.32 37.53 -16.22
N PRO A 58 -40.34 36.63 -16.22
CA PRO A 58 -39.83 36.10 -17.46
C PRO A 58 -41.03 35.46 -18.15
N ALA A 59 -41.37 35.93 -19.34
CA ALA A 59 -42.41 35.36 -20.19
C ALA A 59 -42.00 33.99 -20.74
N LEU A 60 -41.18 33.26 -19.96
CA LEU A 60 -40.70 31.92 -20.27
C LEU A 60 -41.79 30.91 -19.93
N ASP A 61 -42.13 30.07 -20.87
CA ASP A 61 -42.95 28.89 -20.63
C ASP A 61 -42.24 27.88 -19.73
N SER A 62 -42.96 26.86 -19.28
CA SER A 62 -42.38 25.83 -18.36
C SER A 62 -41.19 25.08 -18.98
N LYS A 63 -41.21 24.87 -20.29
CA LYS A 63 -40.14 24.21 -21.01
C LYS A 63 -38.87 25.07 -21.08
N GLN A 64 -39.01 26.35 -21.36
CA GLN A 64 -37.93 27.32 -21.40
C GLN A 64 -37.28 27.51 -20.02
N LYS A 65 -38.12 27.52 -18.94
CA LYS A 65 -37.60 27.54 -17.56
C LYS A 65 -36.79 26.29 -17.22
N ALA A 66 -37.28 25.10 -17.62
CA ALA A 66 -36.60 23.86 -17.39
C ALA A 66 -35.26 23.81 -18.14
N ILE A 67 -35.21 24.27 -19.39
CA ILE A 67 -33.98 24.37 -20.18
C ILE A 67 -32.99 25.35 -19.51
N LEU A 68 -33.48 26.52 -19.10
CA LEU A 68 -32.61 27.51 -18.43
C LEU A 68 -32.01 26.98 -17.12
N CYS A 69 -32.84 26.35 -16.28
CA CYS A 69 -32.36 25.71 -15.06
C CYS A 69 -31.39 24.56 -15.36
N GLY A 70 -31.64 23.80 -16.42
CA GLY A 70 -30.70 22.74 -16.86
C GLY A 70 -29.36 23.30 -17.30
N VAL A 71 -29.36 24.37 -18.10
CA VAL A 71 -28.14 25.04 -18.55
C VAL A 71 -27.34 25.59 -17.35
N ILE A 72 -28.00 26.27 -16.43
CA ILE A 72 -27.37 26.79 -15.21
C ILE A 72 -26.84 25.62 -14.35
N GLY A 73 -27.63 24.57 -14.17
CA GLY A 73 -27.22 23.40 -13.39
C GLY A 73 -26.06 22.61 -14.01
N MET A 74 -25.95 22.61 -15.34
CA MET A 74 -24.82 21.98 -16.05
C MET A 74 -23.52 22.79 -16.00
N THR A 75 -23.58 24.07 -15.62
CA THR A 75 -22.38 24.89 -15.51
C THR A 75 -21.39 24.30 -14.52
N VAL A 76 -21.84 23.89 -13.33
CA VAL A 76 -20.98 23.32 -12.29
C VAL A 76 -20.27 22.05 -12.76
N PRO A 77 -20.95 21.01 -13.30
CA PRO A 77 -20.27 19.83 -13.83
C PRO A 77 -19.25 20.16 -14.94
N PHE A 78 -19.56 21.11 -15.83
CA PHE A 78 -18.62 21.51 -16.88
C PHE A 78 -17.39 22.20 -16.34
N LEU A 79 -17.54 23.05 -15.33
CA LEU A 79 -16.43 23.72 -14.67
C LEU A 79 -15.54 22.69 -13.95
N MET A 80 -16.15 21.83 -13.16
CA MET A 80 -15.39 20.75 -12.47
C MET A 80 -14.71 19.80 -13.47
N MET A 81 -15.33 19.52 -14.61
CA MET A 81 -14.73 18.68 -15.65
C MET A 81 -13.56 19.38 -16.33
N SER A 82 -13.63 20.70 -16.57
CA SER A 82 -12.55 21.44 -17.21
C SER A 82 -11.34 21.64 -16.30
N ASP A 83 -11.58 21.79 -15.00
CA ASP A 83 -10.56 21.95 -13.96
C ASP A 83 -9.87 20.60 -13.65
N GLY A 84 -10.63 19.60 -13.37
CA GLY A 84 -10.11 18.29 -12.98
C GLY A 84 -9.89 17.31 -14.15
N TRP A 85 -9.86 17.75 -15.42
CA TRP A 85 -9.74 16.84 -16.56
C TRP A 85 -8.40 16.12 -16.63
N ASP A 86 -7.33 16.85 -16.40
CA ASP A 86 -5.96 16.37 -16.36
C ASP A 86 -5.71 15.51 -15.13
N ASP A 87 -6.13 15.94 -13.96
CA ASP A 87 -6.03 15.19 -12.69
C ASP A 87 -6.74 13.83 -12.75
N HIS A 88 -7.82 13.73 -13.54
CA HIS A 88 -8.57 12.50 -13.73
C HIS A 88 -8.06 11.66 -14.90
N SER A 89 -7.09 12.16 -15.67
CA SER A 89 -6.46 11.37 -16.73
C SER A 89 -5.75 10.15 -16.14
N ARG A 90 -6.01 8.99 -16.74
CA ARG A 90 -5.32 7.73 -16.44
C ARG A 90 -4.55 7.24 -17.65
N ALA A 91 -4.35 8.13 -18.63
CA ALA A 91 -3.65 7.83 -19.88
C ALA A 91 -2.20 7.39 -19.56
N GLY A 92 -1.79 6.27 -20.12
CA GLY A 92 -0.43 5.76 -19.95
C GLY A 92 -0.11 5.15 -18.59
N ARG A 93 -0.87 5.42 -17.54
CA ARG A 93 -0.61 4.90 -16.19
C ARG A 93 -0.97 3.42 -16.09
N ARG A 94 0.04 2.56 -16.02
CA ARG A 94 -0.12 1.12 -15.85
C ARG A 94 0.40 0.61 -14.50
N THR A 95 0.81 1.49 -13.61
CA THR A 95 1.49 1.19 -12.35
C THR A 95 0.74 0.14 -11.52
N GLY A 96 -0.57 0.30 -11.30
CA GLY A 96 -1.34 -0.66 -10.49
C GLY A 96 -1.44 -2.05 -11.11
N GLY A 97 -1.62 -2.15 -12.45
CA GLY A 97 -1.68 -3.43 -13.16
C GLY A 97 -0.31 -4.13 -13.21
N ASP A 98 0.75 -3.39 -13.51
CA ASP A 98 2.10 -3.93 -13.58
C ASP A 98 2.61 -4.33 -12.19
N PHE A 99 2.31 -3.55 -11.15
CA PHE A 99 2.57 -3.90 -9.74
C PHE A 99 1.90 -5.23 -9.36
N ALA A 100 0.64 -5.41 -9.71
CA ALA A 100 -0.08 -6.65 -9.45
C ALA A 100 0.55 -7.84 -10.20
N GLN A 101 0.94 -7.65 -11.46
CA GLN A 101 1.64 -8.69 -12.21
C GLN A 101 3.00 -9.01 -11.58
N ASN A 102 3.76 -8.02 -11.13
CA ASN A 102 5.05 -8.22 -10.45
C ASN A 102 4.87 -9.06 -9.17
N TYR A 103 3.83 -8.79 -8.37
CA TYR A 103 3.51 -9.63 -7.22
C TYR A 103 3.26 -11.08 -7.63
N LEU A 104 2.31 -11.30 -8.54
CA LEU A 104 1.91 -12.62 -8.94
C LEU A 104 3.05 -13.41 -9.62
N MET A 105 3.89 -12.72 -10.39
CA MET A 105 5.05 -13.33 -11.05
C MET A 105 6.23 -13.62 -10.11
N SER A 106 6.26 -12.99 -8.93
CA SER A 106 7.24 -13.31 -7.87
C SER A 106 6.95 -14.65 -7.17
N LEU A 107 5.78 -15.22 -7.37
CA LEU A 107 5.32 -16.37 -6.60
C LEU A 107 5.53 -17.67 -7.35
N GLU A 108 5.85 -18.72 -6.62
CA GLU A 108 5.87 -20.09 -7.12
C GLU A 108 4.47 -20.56 -7.56
N ALA A 109 4.45 -21.62 -8.35
CA ALA A 109 3.19 -22.20 -8.83
C ALA A 109 2.28 -22.62 -7.67
N ASN A 110 0.96 -22.42 -7.84
CA ASN A 110 -0.07 -22.83 -6.88
C ASN A 110 0.09 -22.22 -5.47
N ALA A 111 0.76 -21.06 -5.36
CA ALA A 111 1.02 -20.40 -4.09
C ALA A 111 -0.23 -19.86 -3.39
N LEU A 112 -0.10 -19.66 -2.08
CA LEU A 112 -0.99 -18.83 -1.27
C LEU A 112 -0.26 -17.52 -0.96
N ILE A 113 -0.92 -16.38 -1.18
CA ILE A 113 -0.37 -15.09 -0.75
C ILE A 113 -1.34 -14.40 0.20
N PHE A 114 -0.85 -14.05 1.39
CA PHE A 114 -1.56 -13.20 2.34
C PHE A 114 -1.33 -11.73 2.02
N THR A 115 -2.42 -11.00 1.80
CA THR A 115 -2.47 -9.55 1.57
C THR A 115 -3.30 -8.89 2.68
N ASN A 116 -3.18 -7.58 2.89
CA ASN A 116 -3.94 -6.90 3.94
C ASN A 116 -4.31 -5.48 3.50
N GLY A 117 -5.59 -5.28 3.20
CA GLY A 117 -6.12 -4.02 2.71
C GLY A 117 -6.41 -4.04 1.21
N ASP A 118 -6.79 -2.88 0.68
CA ASP A 118 -7.32 -2.75 -0.68
C ASP A 118 -6.22 -2.57 -1.71
N ASN A 119 -5.18 -1.79 -1.36
CA ASN A 119 -4.14 -1.36 -2.30
C ASN A 119 -3.28 -2.50 -2.83
N ASP A 120 -3.04 -3.53 -2.02
CA ASP A 120 -2.30 -4.73 -2.42
C ASP A 120 -3.21 -5.85 -2.93
N THR A 121 -4.48 -5.90 -2.51
CA THR A 121 -5.40 -6.99 -2.86
C THR A 121 -6.14 -6.74 -4.18
N PHE A 122 -6.74 -5.56 -4.35
CA PHE A 122 -7.61 -5.31 -5.51
C PHE A 122 -6.85 -5.30 -6.85
N PRO A 123 -5.62 -4.77 -6.93
CA PRO A 123 -4.85 -4.92 -8.16
C PRO A 123 -4.55 -6.39 -8.51
N LEU A 124 -4.27 -7.26 -7.51
CA LEU A 124 -4.04 -8.68 -7.74
C LEU A 124 -5.30 -9.37 -8.24
N TRP A 125 -6.45 -9.07 -7.64
CA TRP A 125 -7.73 -9.58 -8.15
C TRP A 125 -8.04 -9.10 -9.55
N TYR A 126 -7.77 -7.82 -9.86
CA TYR A 126 -7.93 -7.32 -11.24
C TYR A 126 -7.07 -8.11 -12.23
N ALA A 127 -5.79 -8.34 -11.90
CA ALA A 127 -4.89 -9.10 -12.76
C ALA A 127 -5.37 -10.55 -12.96
N GLN A 128 -5.94 -11.19 -11.93
CA GLN A 128 -6.47 -12.54 -12.03
C GLN A 128 -7.82 -12.60 -12.75
N GLU A 129 -8.78 -11.75 -12.36
CA GLU A 129 -10.16 -11.83 -12.84
C GLU A 129 -10.35 -11.24 -14.24
N VAL A 130 -9.59 -10.20 -14.59
CA VAL A 130 -9.75 -9.48 -15.86
C VAL A 130 -8.67 -9.86 -16.87
N GLU A 131 -7.42 -9.99 -16.43
CA GLU A 131 -6.30 -10.27 -17.32
C GLU A 131 -5.92 -11.78 -17.36
N GLY A 132 -6.48 -12.59 -16.47
CA GLY A 132 -6.22 -14.03 -16.41
C GLY A 132 -4.79 -14.39 -15.98
N VAL A 133 -4.10 -13.50 -15.25
CA VAL A 133 -2.72 -13.67 -14.81
C VAL A 133 -2.67 -14.51 -13.56
N ARG A 134 -1.92 -15.63 -13.58
CA ARG A 134 -1.63 -16.48 -12.41
C ARG A 134 -2.89 -16.87 -11.61
N THR A 135 -3.89 -17.39 -12.30
CA THR A 135 -5.14 -17.89 -11.72
C THR A 135 -4.95 -19.14 -10.85
N ASP A 136 -3.75 -19.72 -10.87
CA ASP A 136 -3.30 -20.80 -9.98
C ASP A 136 -3.03 -20.31 -8.55
N VAL A 137 -2.70 -19.03 -8.37
CA VAL A 137 -2.39 -18.42 -7.06
C VAL A 137 -3.67 -18.07 -6.31
N ARG A 138 -3.69 -18.34 -4.99
CA ARG A 138 -4.81 -17.92 -4.12
C ARG A 138 -4.42 -16.68 -3.33
N VAL A 139 -5.05 -15.57 -3.66
CA VAL A 139 -4.92 -14.31 -2.90
C VAL A 139 -5.87 -14.35 -1.71
N VAL A 140 -5.31 -14.25 -0.49
CA VAL A 140 -6.04 -14.33 0.78
C VAL A 140 -5.91 -13.01 1.52
N ASN A 141 -6.96 -12.19 1.47
CA ASN A 141 -7.00 -10.91 2.17
C ASN A 141 -7.24 -11.11 3.67
N LEU A 142 -6.30 -10.67 4.51
CA LEU A 142 -6.34 -10.85 5.96
C LEU A 142 -7.45 -10.06 6.63
N SER A 143 -7.82 -8.89 6.12
CA SER A 143 -8.93 -8.11 6.65
C SER A 143 -10.25 -8.82 6.41
N LEU A 144 -10.49 -9.33 5.21
CA LEU A 144 -11.69 -10.09 4.87
C LEU A 144 -11.73 -11.47 5.54
N LEU A 145 -10.57 -12.08 5.81
CA LEU A 145 -10.48 -13.37 6.47
C LEU A 145 -11.03 -13.35 7.93
N GLN A 146 -11.30 -12.17 8.47
CA GLN A 146 -12.04 -12.03 9.74
C GLN A 146 -13.54 -12.31 9.60
N THR A 147 -14.06 -12.40 8.37
CA THR A 147 -15.48 -12.68 8.08
C THR A 147 -15.67 -14.16 7.73
N ASP A 148 -16.80 -14.72 8.15
CA ASP A 148 -17.14 -16.13 7.89
C ASP A 148 -17.38 -16.41 6.40
N TRP A 149 -18.11 -15.53 5.70
CA TRP A 149 -18.38 -15.70 4.27
C TRP A 149 -17.11 -15.77 3.42
N TYR A 150 -16.07 -15.00 3.78
CA TYR A 150 -14.82 -15.02 3.03
C TYR A 150 -14.00 -16.28 3.33
N ALA A 151 -13.98 -16.73 4.60
CA ALA A 151 -13.39 -18.04 4.96
C ALA A 151 -14.06 -19.17 4.19
N ASP A 152 -15.41 -19.17 4.05
CA ASP A 152 -16.15 -20.12 3.23
C ASP A 152 -15.78 -20.05 1.75
N GLN A 153 -15.58 -18.84 1.21
CA GLN A 153 -15.12 -18.65 -0.16
C GLN A 153 -13.72 -19.23 -0.36
N MET A 154 -12.81 -19.02 0.60
CA MET A 154 -11.44 -19.54 0.52
C MET A 154 -11.38 -21.06 0.54
N LYS A 155 -12.32 -21.74 1.19
CA LYS A 155 -12.45 -23.22 1.22
C LYS A 155 -12.94 -23.82 -0.10
N ARG A 156 -13.19 -23.00 -1.13
CA ARG A 156 -13.61 -23.49 -2.46
C ARG A 156 -12.50 -23.28 -3.46
N LYS A 157 -12.43 -24.20 -4.43
CA LYS A 157 -11.57 -24.00 -5.61
C LYS A 157 -12.02 -22.76 -6.38
N ALA A 158 -11.07 -21.99 -6.90
CA ALA A 158 -11.33 -20.85 -7.78
C ALA A 158 -10.34 -20.88 -8.95
N TYR A 159 -10.88 -20.91 -10.16
CA TYR A 159 -10.11 -21.08 -11.39
C TYR A 159 -9.17 -22.30 -11.34
N ASP A 160 -7.86 -22.08 -11.57
CA ASP A 160 -6.84 -23.13 -11.48
C ASP A 160 -6.32 -23.32 -10.04
N GLY A 161 -6.62 -22.35 -9.14
CA GLY A 161 -6.17 -22.36 -7.75
C GLY A 161 -7.01 -23.28 -6.87
N GLU A 162 -6.37 -24.23 -6.21
CA GLU A 162 -7.02 -25.14 -5.27
C GLU A 162 -7.55 -24.42 -4.01
N ALA A 163 -8.47 -25.06 -3.30
CA ALA A 163 -9.01 -24.56 -2.03
C ALA A 163 -7.90 -24.24 -1.03
N VAL A 164 -8.06 -23.16 -0.27
CA VAL A 164 -7.15 -22.84 0.84
C VAL A 164 -7.35 -23.88 1.94
N PRO A 165 -6.29 -24.47 2.52
CA PRO A 165 -6.38 -25.56 3.46
C PRO A 165 -6.81 -25.13 4.87
N ILE A 166 -8.02 -24.55 4.99
CA ILE A 166 -8.65 -24.21 6.26
C ILE A 166 -9.30 -25.46 6.85
N GLY A 167 -8.77 -25.93 7.98
CA GLY A 167 -9.24 -27.12 8.67
C GLY A 167 -10.38 -26.86 9.65
N LEU A 168 -10.56 -25.62 10.12
CA LEU A 168 -11.67 -25.27 10.99
C LEU A 168 -13.01 -25.51 10.30
N LYS A 169 -13.99 -26.01 11.06
CA LYS A 169 -15.38 -26.17 10.59
C LYS A 169 -16.09 -24.81 10.63
N GLU A 170 -17.18 -24.66 9.84
CA GLU A 170 -17.97 -23.43 9.79
C GLU A 170 -18.44 -22.99 11.19
N GLU A 171 -18.91 -23.93 12.02
CA GLU A 171 -19.35 -23.63 13.39
C GLU A 171 -18.23 -23.09 14.27
N GLN A 172 -16.96 -23.30 13.90
CA GLN A 172 -15.78 -22.91 14.67
C GLN A 172 -15.23 -21.54 14.30
N TYR A 173 -15.53 -21.00 13.10
CA TYR A 173 -15.13 -19.66 12.67
C TYR A 173 -16.29 -18.71 12.37
N ARG A 174 -17.55 -19.18 12.52
CA ARG A 174 -18.72 -18.31 12.39
C ARG A 174 -18.60 -17.10 13.30
N GLN A 175 -19.13 -15.97 12.85
CA GLN A 175 -19.15 -14.74 13.64
C GLN A 175 -19.75 -14.98 15.04
N GLY A 176 -19.08 -14.46 16.07
CA GLY A 176 -19.46 -14.62 17.47
C GLY A 176 -19.02 -15.93 18.12
N THR A 177 -18.20 -16.77 17.45
CA THR A 177 -17.65 -18.01 18.05
C THR A 177 -16.19 -17.88 18.42
N ARG A 178 -15.31 -17.64 17.46
CA ARG A 178 -13.85 -17.47 17.65
C ARG A 178 -13.38 -16.23 16.90
N ASP A 179 -14.00 -15.09 17.20
CA ASP A 179 -13.61 -13.81 16.60
C ASP A 179 -12.21 -13.39 17.08
N PHE A 180 -11.85 -13.85 18.29
CA PHE A 180 -10.50 -13.79 18.84
C PHE A 180 -10.26 -14.96 19.79
N ALA A 181 -8.99 -15.20 20.16
CA ALA A 181 -8.59 -16.14 21.18
C ALA A 181 -7.53 -15.56 22.09
N GLU A 182 -7.65 -15.83 23.38
CA GLU A 182 -6.60 -15.57 24.37
C GLU A 182 -5.51 -16.64 24.26
N MET A 183 -4.31 -16.31 24.70
CA MET A 183 -3.19 -17.24 24.82
C MET A 183 -2.67 -17.20 26.26
N ASN A 184 -2.47 -18.35 26.84
CA ASN A 184 -1.88 -18.41 28.18
C ASN A 184 -0.36 -18.17 28.12
N PRO A 185 0.19 -17.31 28.98
CA PRO A 185 1.64 -17.23 29.14
C PRO A 185 2.23 -18.59 29.51
N SER A 186 3.29 -19.00 28.84
CA SER A 186 3.95 -20.29 29.05
C SER A 186 5.46 -20.16 28.91
N GLU A 187 6.21 -20.97 29.64
CA GLU A 187 7.65 -21.12 29.44
C GLU A 187 7.98 -22.14 28.35
N GLU A 188 7.02 -23.00 28.00
CA GLU A 188 7.22 -24.08 27.06
C GLU A 188 6.67 -23.75 25.66
N TYR A 189 7.44 -24.12 24.64
CA TYR A 189 6.98 -24.08 23.24
C TYR A 189 6.10 -25.29 22.96
N VAL A 190 4.86 -25.04 22.55
CA VAL A 190 3.87 -26.07 22.22
C VAL A 190 3.78 -26.23 20.71
N GLU A 191 3.70 -27.48 20.25
CA GLU A 191 3.57 -27.80 18.82
C GLU A 191 2.29 -27.18 18.23
N LEU A 192 2.38 -26.63 17.03
CA LEU A 192 1.26 -25.95 16.36
C LEU A 192 0.01 -26.87 16.27
N SER A 193 0.20 -28.15 15.94
CA SER A 193 -0.88 -29.15 15.93
C SER A 193 -1.52 -29.35 17.30
N ASP A 194 -0.73 -29.38 18.38
CA ASP A 194 -1.22 -29.60 19.74
C ASP A 194 -1.95 -28.37 20.27
N GLN A 195 -1.47 -27.16 19.94
CA GLN A 195 -2.18 -25.91 20.19
C GLN A 195 -3.61 -25.96 19.64
N PHE A 196 -3.73 -26.39 18.36
CA PHE A 196 -5.03 -26.47 17.70
C PHE A 196 -5.88 -27.65 18.18
N ASN A 197 -5.30 -28.81 18.49
CA ASN A 197 -6.01 -29.94 19.06
C ASN A 197 -6.68 -29.54 20.40
N PHE A 198 -5.97 -28.76 21.22
CA PHE A 198 -6.52 -28.21 22.44
C PHE A 198 -7.61 -27.15 22.15
N PHE A 199 -7.32 -26.17 21.29
CA PHE A 199 -8.19 -25.02 21.00
C PHE A 199 -9.52 -25.43 20.35
N LEU A 200 -9.53 -26.51 19.58
CA LEU A 200 -10.71 -27.02 18.85
C LEU A 200 -11.49 -28.10 19.62
N ASP A 201 -11.13 -28.39 20.87
CA ASP A 201 -11.88 -29.34 21.71
C ASP A 201 -13.12 -28.66 22.32
N ASP A 202 -14.16 -28.50 21.50
CA ASP A 202 -15.42 -27.85 21.86
C ASP A 202 -16.13 -28.55 23.03
N GLU A 203 -16.00 -29.87 23.17
CA GLU A 203 -16.63 -30.65 24.25
C GLU A 203 -16.00 -30.30 25.60
N ARG A 204 -14.69 -30.13 25.63
CA ARG A 204 -13.96 -29.68 26.80
C ARG A 204 -14.42 -28.30 27.26
N PHE A 205 -14.39 -27.31 26.38
CA PHE A 205 -14.75 -25.93 26.72
C PHE A 205 -16.21 -25.79 27.15
N LYS A 206 -17.12 -26.51 26.50
CA LYS A 206 -18.53 -26.59 26.95
C LYS A 206 -18.67 -27.17 28.36
N LYS A 207 -17.95 -28.25 28.66
CA LYS A 207 -17.99 -28.90 29.97
C LYS A 207 -17.41 -28.02 31.06
N GLU A 208 -16.34 -27.30 30.75
CA GLU A 208 -15.65 -26.40 31.66
C GLU A 208 -16.34 -25.01 31.76
N ASN A 209 -17.34 -24.73 30.90
CA ASN A 209 -18.02 -23.43 30.75
C ASN A 209 -17.02 -22.29 30.52
N GLN A 210 -16.07 -22.53 29.63
CA GLN A 210 -15.00 -21.58 29.27
C GLN A 210 -15.02 -21.26 27.77
N GLU A 211 -14.56 -20.06 27.41
CA GLU A 211 -14.29 -19.70 26.02
C GLU A 211 -13.00 -20.40 25.54
N PRO A 212 -12.93 -20.81 24.27
CA PRO A 212 -11.73 -21.40 23.72
C PRO A 212 -10.51 -20.46 23.78
N TYR A 213 -9.38 -20.98 24.23
CA TYR A 213 -8.10 -20.29 24.30
C TYR A 213 -6.95 -21.21 23.87
N PHE A 214 -5.78 -20.62 23.57
CA PHE A 214 -4.58 -21.41 23.30
C PHE A 214 -3.78 -21.65 24.58
N PRO A 215 -3.29 -22.88 24.80
CA PRO A 215 -2.61 -23.25 26.05
C PRO A 215 -1.23 -22.57 26.21
N SER A 216 -0.65 -22.02 25.15
CA SER A 216 0.64 -21.35 25.20
C SER A 216 0.70 -20.16 24.23
N ASN A 217 1.41 -19.11 24.62
CA ASN A 217 1.80 -18.01 23.73
C ASN A 217 3.12 -18.27 22.97
N LYS A 218 3.77 -19.44 23.27
CA LYS A 218 5.01 -19.90 22.61
C LYS A 218 4.68 -21.07 21.69
N TRP A 219 4.98 -20.90 20.42
CA TRP A 219 4.60 -21.78 19.34
C TRP A 219 5.81 -22.45 18.73
N LYS A 220 5.69 -23.69 18.30
CA LYS A 220 6.69 -24.36 17.49
C LYS A 220 6.04 -25.17 16.38
N LEU A 221 6.82 -25.37 15.31
CA LEU A 221 6.51 -26.27 14.20
C LEU A 221 7.73 -27.13 13.93
N THR A 222 7.58 -28.43 14.12
CA THR A 222 8.61 -29.42 13.80
C THR A 222 8.71 -29.59 12.28
N VAL A 223 9.93 -29.58 11.76
CA VAL A 223 10.23 -29.62 10.33
C VAL A 223 10.94 -30.91 9.96
N ASP A 224 10.40 -31.63 8.98
CA ASP A 224 11.12 -32.69 8.29
C ASP A 224 11.96 -32.07 7.16
N SER A 225 13.26 -31.96 7.37
CA SER A 225 14.16 -31.34 6.41
C SER A 225 14.21 -32.07 5.06
N ALA A 226 14.03 -33.38 5.03
CA ALA A 226 14.00 -34.14 3.78
C ALA A 226 12.71 -33.87 3.00
N ASP A 227 11.56 -33.82 3.68
CA ASP A 227 10.28 -33.51 3.07
C ASP A 227 10.26 -32.10 2.46
N VAL A 228 10.76 -31.10 3.20
CA VAL A 228 10.84 -29.71 2.77
C VAL A 228 11.72 -29.53 1.53
N VAL A 229 12.87 -30.21 1.45
CA VAL A 229 13.73 -30.20 0.27
C VAL A 229 13.06 -30.93 -0.90
N ASN A 230 12.46 -32.08 -0.67
CA ASN A 230 11.78 -32.86 -1.71
C ASN A 230 10.58 -32.11 -2.32
N LYS A 231 9.89 -31.29 -1.53
CA LYS A 231 8.78 -30.42 -1.96
C LYS A 231 9.25 -29.09 -2.61
N GLY A 232 10.56 -28.84 -2.66
CA GLY A 232 11.12 -27.62 -3.25
C GLY A 232 10.85 -26.35 -2.43
N VAL A 233 10.52 -26.47 -1.14
CA VAL A 233 10.35 -25.31 -0.26
C VAL A 233 11.68 -24.64 0.00
N VAL A 234 12.73 -25.43 0.14
CA VAL A 234 14.12 -24.99 0.27
C VAL A 234 14.97 -25.71 -0.76
N SER A 235 15.87 -24.99 -1.41
CA SER A 235 16.81 -25.57 -2.37
C SER A 235 17.75 -26.60 -1.71
N ALA A 236 18.25 -27.54 -2.50
CA ALA A 236 19.25 -28.50 -2.00
C ALA A 236 20.54 -27.81 -1.51
N ALA A 237 20.89 -26.67 -2.09
CA ALA A 237 22.04 -25.86 -1.68
C ALA A 237 21.87 -25.29 -0.26
N ASP A 238 20.64 -24.92 0.10
CA ASP A 238 20.30 -24.34 1.40
C ASP A 238 19.85 -25.38 2.43
N ALA A 239 19.83 -26.67 2.09
CA ALA A 239 19.36 -27.74 2.98
C ALA A 239 20.02 -27.74 4.37
N SER A 240 21.31 -27.35 4.45
CA SER A 240 22.04 -27.25 5.72
C SER A 240 21.59 -26.09 6.63
N LYS A 241 20.85 -25.12 6.09
CA LYS A 241 20.32 -23.96 6.83
C LYS A 241 18.95 -24.25 7.46
N ILE A 242 18.31 -25.37 7.10
CA ILE A 242 16.98 -25.74 7.62
C ILE A 242 17.08 -25.99 9.12
N VAL A 243 16.20 -25.30 9.89
CA VAL A 243 16.06 -25.57 11.32
C VAL A 243 15.14 -26.78 11.54
N PRO A 244 15.46 -27.71 12.43
CA PRO A 244 14.60 -28.86 12.71
C PRO A 244 13.28 -28.47 13.42
N VAL A 245 13.24 -27.28 14.01
CA VAL A 245 12.07 -26.75 14.71
C VAL A 245 12.02 -25.24 14.55
N MET A 246 10.97 -24.75 13.92
CA MET A 246 10.64 -23.32 13.96
C MET A 246 10.04 -22.96 15.33
N ARG A 247 10.39 -21.79 15.88
CA ARG A 247 9.88 -21.30 17.16
C ARG A 247 9.56 -19.82 17.05
N TRP A 248 8.39 -19.43 17.53
CA TRP A 248 8.00 -18.02 17.59
C TRP A 248 7.10 -17.77 18.80
N GLU A 249 6.92 -16.52 19.15
CA GLU A 249 6.12 -16.07 20.26
C GLU A 249 5.09 -15.03 19.81
N ARG A 250 3.94 -15.06 20.43
CA ARG A 250 2.90 -14.04 20.23
C ARG A 250 2.42 -13.51 21.56
N ASN A 251 2.21 -12.21 21.63
CA ASN A 251 1.64 -11.54 22.79
C ASN A 251 0.27 -10.96 22.44
N GLY A 252 -0.57 -10.79 23.49
CA GLY A 252 -1.93 -10.26 23.32
C GLY A 252 -2.92 -11.32 22.84
N LYS A 253 -3.97 -10.86 22.16
CA LYS A 253 -5.03 -11.72 21.62
C LYS A 253 -4.74 -12.04 20.15
N LEU A 254 -5.08 -13.25 19.74
CA LEU A 254 -5.12 -13.60 18.32
C LEU A 254 -6.51 -13.29 17.75
N LEU A 255 -6.57 -12.48 16.72
CA LEU A 255 -7.80 -12.26 15.96
C LEU A 255 -8.08 -13.45 15.04
N LYS A 256 -9.32 -13.58 14.56
CA LYS A 256 -9.77 -14.69 13.70
C LYS A 256 -8.86 -14.90 12.48
N ASN A 257 -8.43 -13.83 11.80
CA ASN A 257 -7.52 -13.94 10.67
C ASN A 257 -6.18 -14.60 11.05
N SER A 258 -5.59 -14.22 12.19
CA SER A 258 -4.34 -14.85 12.69
C SER A 258 -4.55 -16.32 13.05
N ILE A 259 -5.70 -16.65 13.67
CA ILE A 259 -6.08 -18.05 13.95
C ILE A 259 -6.15 -18.85 12.65
N LEU A 260 -6.82 -18.30 11.63
CA LEU A 260 -6.94 -18.96 10.32
C LEU A 260 -5.61 -19.05 9.57
N VAL A 261 -4.71 -18.04 9.68
CA VAL A 261 -3.34 -18.14 9.12
C VAL A 261 -2.59 -19.33 9.73
N TYR A 262 -2.61 -19.49 11.04
CA TYR A 262 -1.96 -20.63 11.69
C TYR A 262 -2.62 -21.96 11.35
N ASP A 263 -3.95 -21.99 11.22
CA ASP A 263 -4.67 -23.20 10.77
C ASP A 263 -4.29 -23.57 9.32
N ILE A 264 -4.17 -22.58 8.44
CA ILE A 264 -3.71 -22.79 7.06
C ILE A 264 -2.27 -23.36 7.06
N ILE A 265 -1.34 -22.75 7.80
CA ILE A 265 0.05 -23.23 7.88
C ILE A 265 0.10 -24.68 8.38
N ARG A 266 -0.66 -25.01 9.44
CA ARG A 266 -0.76 -26.36 9.99
C ARG A 266 -1.25 -27.37 8.98
N ASN A 267 -2.32 -27.04 8.24
CA ASN A 267 -2.95 -27.99 7.30
C ASN A 267 -2.24 -28.02 5.95
N ASN A 268 -1.49 -26.97 5.60
CA ASN A 268 -0.74 -26.92 4.36
C ASN A 268 0.42 -27.91 4.32
N ASN A 269 1.04 -28.20 5.45
CA ASN A 269 2.15 -29.17 5.57
C ASN A 269 3.19 -29.05 4.43
N TRP A 270 3.56 -27.83 4.07
CA TRP A 270 4.52 -27.52 3.00
C TRP A 270 4.12 -27.95 1.57
N GLU A 271 2.87 -28.36 1.35
CA GLU A 271 2.38 -28.80 0.03
C GLU A 271 2.29 -27.64 -0.98
N ARG A 272 2.01 -26.44 -0.48
CA ARG A 272 1.89 -25.24 -1.31
C ARG A 272 2.79 -24.14 -0.74
N PRO A 273 3.47 -23.37 -1.59
CA PRO A 273 4.22 -22.19 -1.14
C PRO A 273 3.28 -21.17 -0.47
N ILE A 274 3.71 -20.65 0.69
CA ILE A 274 2.98 -19.62 1.43
C ILE A 274 3.80 -18.34 1.40
N TYR A 275 3.16 -17.26 1.00
CA TYR A 275 3.75 -15.94 0.92
C TYR A 275 2.96 -14.91 1.73
N PHE A 276 3.66 -13.88 2.16
CA PHE A 276 3.12 -12.67 2.76
C PHE A 276 3.54 -11.47 1.90
N ALA A 277 2.61 -10.60 1.54
CA ALA A 277 2.94 -9.43 0.75
C ALA A 277 3.90 -8.51 1.51
N SER A 278 4.86 -7.89 0.82
CA SER A 278 5.83 -6.98 1.46
C SER A 278 5.19 -5.68 1.99
N THR A 279 3.99 -5.36 1.54
CA THR A 279 3.21 -4.18 1.94
C THR A 279 2.39 -4.35 3.21
N ILE A 280 2.29 -5.56 3.76
CA ILE A 280 1.52 -5.80 5.00
C ILE A 280 2.33 -5.37 6.23
N GLY A 281 1.63 -4.86 7.26
CA GLY A 281 2.26 -4.46 8.51
C GLY A 281 2.84 -5.63 9.31
N GLN A 282 3.86 -5.36 10.12
CA GLN A 282 4.56 -6.38 10.92
C GLN A 282 3.64 -7.20 11.84
N ASP A 283 2.56 -6.60 12.34
CA ASP A 283 1.57 -7.31 13.16
C ASP A 283 0.91 -8.48 12.42
N ALA A 284 0.75 -8.35 11.10
CA ALA A 284 0.17 -9.37 10.24
C ALA A 284 1.13 -10.53 9.92
N PHE A 285 2.42 -10.39 10.19
CA PHE A 285 3.42 -11.47 10.04
C PHE A 285 3.27 -12.58 11.09
N ASN A 286 2.43 -12.36 12.09
CA ASN A 286 2.10 -13.36 13.11
C ASN A 286 3.30 -13.94 13.87
N GLY A 287 4.40 -13.18 14.02
CA GLY A 287 5.62 -13.63 14.69
C GLY A 287 6.52 -14.53 13.83
N LEU A 288 6.22 -14.68 12.54
CA LEU A 288 6.93 -15.57 11.63
C LEU A 288 8.06 -14.88 10.84
N GLN A 289 8.31 -13.59 11.06
CA GLN A 289 9.24 -12.77 10.29
C GLN A 289 10.67 -13.32 10.22
N ASP A 290 11.14 -14.01 11.26
CA ASP A 290 12.47 -14.65 11.27
C ASP A 290 12.59 -15.83 10.28
N TYR A 291 11.47 -16.28 9.70
CA TYR A 291 11.36 -17.39 8.76
C TYR A 291 10.93 -16.93 7.36
N PHE A 292 11.05 -15.65 7.09
CA PHE A 292 10.71 -15.09 5.80
C PHE A 292 11.90 -15.02 4.86
N GLN A 293 11.63 -15.25 3.59
CA GLN A 293 12.56 -15.14 2.48
C GLN A 293 11.95 -14.27 1.39
N LEU A 294 12.56 -13.13 1.11
CA LEU A 294 12.10 -12.20 0.08
C LEU A 294 12.43 -12.73 -1.31
N GLU A 295 11.41 -12.84 -2.17
CA GLU A 295 11.51 -13.35 -3.54
C GLU A 295 10.83 -12.39 -4.54
N GLY A 296 11.15 -11.11 -4.50
CA GLY A 296 10.52 -10.04 -5.30
C GLY A 296 9.68 -9.12 -4.42
N LEU A 297 8.34 -9.14 -4.57
CA LEU A 297 7.44 -8.30 -3.76
C LEU A 297 6.76 -9.06 -2.62
N ALA A 298 7.18 -10.30 -2.34
CA ALA A 298 6.55 -11.12 -1.32
C ALA A 298 7.58 -11.93 -0.52
N TYR A 299 7.27 -12.13 0.75
CA TYR A 299 8.04 -12.94 1.68
C TYR A 299 7.52 -14.37 1.67
N ARG A 300 8.31 -15.31 1.20
CA ARG A 300 8.02 -16.75 1.30
C ARG A 300 8.29 -17.25 2.72
N LEU A 301 7.38 -18.03 3.27
CA LEU A 301 7.60 -18.74 4.53
C LEU A 301 8.48 -19.98 4.27
N VAL A 302 9.66 -19.99 4.86
CA VAL A 302 10.65 -21.09 4.74
C VAL A 302 11.17 -21.49 6.13
N PRO A 303 11.53 -22.74 6.38
CA PRO A 303 12.06 -23.17 7.68
C PRO A 303 13.56 -22.88 7.83
N ILE A 304 13.99 -21.68 7.42
CA ILE A 304 15.34 -21.15 7.61
C ILE A 304 15.22 -19.95 8.52
N LYS A 305 15.84 -20.00 9.70
CA LYS A 305 15.79 -18.88 10.63
C LYS A 305 16.84 -17.85 10.30
N THR A 306 16.41 -16.63 10.05
CA THR A 306 17.29 -15.47 9.83
C THR A 306 16.77 -14.30 10.67
N VAL A 307 17.59 -13.82 11.58
CA VAL A 307 17.33 -12.59 12.33
C VAL A 307 18.11 -11.49 11.61
N SER A 308 17.40 -10.61 10.91
CA SER A 308 18.04 -9.51 10.21
C SER A 308 18.74 -8.56 11.20
N GLN A 309 19.93 -8.09 10.84
CA GLN A 309 20.64 -7.02 11.55
C GLN A 309 20.14 -5.64 11.07
N ASN A 310 19.60 -5.58 9.87
CA ASN A 310 19.01 -4.37 9.31
C ASN A 310 17.54 -4.24 9.78
N PRO A 311 17.16 -3.16 10.49
CA PRO A 311 15.78 -2.97 10.97
C PRO A 311 14.72 -2.87 9.86
N LEU A 312 15.15 -2.56 8.64
CA LEU A 312 14.27 -2.40 7.47
C LEU A 312 14.06 -3.70 6.70
N GLN A 313 14.95 -4.67 6.92
CA GLN A 313 14.88 -5.97 6.25
C GLN A 313 14.18 -6.99 7.13
N VAL A 314 13.24 -7.72 6.56
CA VAL A 314 12.52 -8.82 7.20
C VAL A 314 13.02 -10.15 6.69
N GLY A 315 13.56 -10.98 7.59
CA GLY A 315 14.09 -12.29 7.22
C GLY A 315 15.33 -12.22 6.33
N ARG A 316 15.42 -13.08 5.32
CA ARG A 316 16.50 -13.13 4.33
C ARG A 316 16.03 -12.75 2.93
N VAL A 317 16.95 -12.42 2.05
CA VAL A 317 16.71 -12.26 0.62
C VAL A 317 17.17 -13.53 -0.12
N ASN A 318 16.36 -14.03 -1.05
CA ASN A 318 16.78 -14.99 -2.05
C ASN A 318 17.33 -14.22 -3.26
N THR A 319 18.62 -13.98 -3.26
CA THR A 319 19.28 -13.11 -4.24
C THR A 319 19.12 -13.60 -5.68
N GLU A 320 19.09 -14.93 -5.91
CA GLU A 320 18.93 -15.50 -7.25
C GLU A 320 17.53 -15.24 -7.81
N ASP A 321 16.49 -15.65 -7.08
CA ASP A 321 15.10 -15.47 -7.51
C ASP A 321 14.71 -14.00 -7.57
N MET A 322 15.14 -13.21 -6.59
CA MET A 322 14.83 -11.80 -6.55
C MET A 322 15.51 -11.02 -7.68
N TYR A 323 16.77 -11.34 -7.98
CA TYR A 323 17.47 -10.74 -9.12
C TYR A 323 16.77 -11.07 -10.44
N ASP A 324 16.40 -12.33 -10.66
CA ASP A 324 15.67 -12.73 -11.88
C ASP A 324 14.31 -12.03 -11.98
N ASN A 325 13.57 -11.93 -10.88
CA ASN A 325 12.29 -11.24 -10.84
C ASN A 325 12.44 -9.75 -11.19
N VAL A 326 13.33 -9.04 -10.50
CA VAL A 326 13.53 -7.59 -10.65
C VAL A 326 14.11 -7.23 -12.01
N MET A 327 15.12 -7.97 -12.48
CA MET A 327 15.85 -7.62 -13.70
C MET A 327 15.18 -8.12 -14.99
N ASN A 328 14.46 -9.25 -14.94
CA ASN A 328 14.00 -9.93 -16.15
C ASN A 328 12.48 -10.03 -16.29
N LYS A 329 11.71 -10.02 -15.18
CA LYS A 329 10.27 -10.28 -15.20
C LYS A 329 9.41 -9.06 -14.90
N PHE A 330 9.89 -8.15 -14.04
CA PHE A 330 9.11 -7.02 -13.58
C PHE A 330 8.82 -5.99 -14.67
N LYS A 331 7.65 -5.38 -14.56
CA LYS A 331 7.17 -4.28 -15.37
C LYS A 331 7.09 -3.02 -14.53
N TRP A 332 7.20 -1.86 -15.16
CA TRP A 332 7.46 -0.61 -14.46
C TRP A 332 6.41 0.47 -14.71
N GLY A 333 5.20 0.10 -15.14
CA GLY A 333 4.06 1.02 -15.23
C GLY A 333 4.24 2.20 -16.19
N ASN A 334 5.16 2.10 -17.14
CA ASN A 334 5.66 3.16 -18.03
C ASN A 334 6.43 4.28 -17.31
N MET A 335 6.78 4.14 -16.03
CA MET A 335 7.48 5.18 -15.26
C MET A 335 8.84 5.58 -15.83
N GLN A 336 9.47 4.72 -16.64
CA GLN A 336 10.71 5.04 -17.34
C GLN A 336 10.53 6.02 -18.52
N ASP A 337 9.30 6.31 -18.92
CA ASP A 337 8.99 7.24 -20.02
C ASP A 337 8.80 8.66 -19.47
N THR A 338 9.88 9.44 -19.45
CA THR A 338 9.87 10.84 -19.00
C THR A 338 9.17 11.81 -19.95
N VAL A 339 8.78 11.35 -21.15
CA VAL A 339 8.03 12.17 -22.12
C VAL A 339 6.52 12.04 -21.89
N MET A 340 6.08 10.88 -21.39
CA MET A 340 4.70 10.64 -21.03
C MET A 340 4.43 11.27 -19.66
N ASP A 341 3.57 12.27 -19.61
CA ASP A 341 3.13 12.87 -18.34
C ASP A 341 2.24 11.86 -17.57
N ILE A 342 2.89 11.10 -16.68
CA ILE A 342 2.24 10.06 -15.88
C ILE A 342 1.98 10.63 -14.49
N TYR A 343 0.73 10.97 -14.21
CA TYR A 343 0.32 11.37 -12.87
C TYR A 343 0.25 10.16 -11.92
N LEU A 344 1.05 10.17 -10.87
CA LEU A 344 1.04 9.18 -9.79
C LEU A 344 0.37 9.82 -8.56
N ASP A 345 -0.81 9.36 -8.20
CA ASP A 345 -1.47 9.75 -6.94
C ASP A 345 -0.73 9.18 -5.72
N GLU A 346 -1.08 9.65 -4.53
CA GLU A 346 -0.44 9.27 -3.27
C GLU A 346 -0.36 7.74 -3.05
N ASN A 347 -1.41 6.99 -3.42
CA ASN A 347 -1.40 5.54 -3.30
C ASN A 347 -0.41 4.87 -4.26
N ASN A 348 -0.34 5.37 -5.51
CA ASN A 348 0.63 4.88 -6.47
C ASN A 348 2.07 5.23 -6.05
N LEU A 349 2.30 6.43 -5.52
CA LEU A 349 3.62 6.81 -4.98
C LEU A 349 4.06 5.89 -3.85
N ARG A 350 3.17 5.57 -2.87
CA ARG A 350 3.48 4.58 -1.83
C ARG A 350 3.83 3.19 -2.38
N MET A 351 3.11 2.74 -3.41
CA MET A 351 3.41 1.46 -4.06
C MET A 351 4.79 1.49 -4.72
N VAL A 352 5.12 2.59 -5.38
CA VAL A 352 6.41 2.76 -6.07
C VAL A 352 7.56 2.93 -5.08
N SER A 353 7.36 3.66 -3.98
CA SER A 353 8.35 3.75 -2.89
C SER A 353 8.70 2.36 -2.33
N ASN A 354 7.72 1.49 -2.13
CA ASN A 354 7.98 0.10 -1.75
C ASN A 354 8.84 -0.66 -2.78
N LEU A 355 8.71 -0.37 -4.07
CA LEU A 355 9.58 -0.98 -5.09
C LEU A 355 11.05 -0.53 -4.92
N ARG A 356 11.31 0.75 -4.63
CA ARG A 356 12.67 1.25 -4.36
C ARG A 356 13.33 0.49 -3.20
N MET A 357 12.58 0.25 -2.11
CA MET A 357 13.10 -0.54 -0.98
C MET A 357 13.48 -1.98 -1.38
N GLN A 358 12.77 -2.58 -2.34
CA GLN A 358 13.14 -3.92 -2.80
C GLN A 358 14.46 -3.93 -3.58
N PHE A 359 14.76 -2.85 -4.31
CA PHE A 359 16.08 -2.68 -4.93
C PHE A 359 17.18 -2.53 -3.88
N ALA A 360 16.98 -1.74 -2.84
CA ALA A 360 17.93 -1.59 -1.74
C ALA A 360 18.18 -2.94 -1.03
N ASN A 361 17.11 -3.66 -0.64
CA ASN A 361 17.24 -4.98 -0.01
C ASN A 361 18.00 -6.00 -0.87
N LEU A 362 17.80 -5.96 -2.19
CA LEU A 362 18.53 -6.85 -3.11
C LEU A 362 20.00 -6.43 -3.24
N ALA A 363 20.28 -5.13 -3.31
CA ALA A 363 21.64 -4.62 -3.41
C ALA A 363 22.46 -4.91 -2.15
N ASP A 364 21.89 -4.70 -0.96
CA ASP A 364 22.45 -5.07 0.34
C ASP A 364 22.82 -6.56 0.36
N ALA A 365 21.88 -7.45 0.11
CA ALA A 365 22.12 -8.88 0.11
C ALA A 365 23.21 -9.33 -0.92
N LEU A 366 23.20 -8.73 -2.13
CA LEU A 366 24.25 -8.99 -3.13
C LEU A 366 25.62 -8.50 -2.68
N THR A 367 25.67 -7.35 -1.99
CA THR A 367 26.91 -6.79 -1.45
C THR A 367 27.46 -7.67 -0.32
N GLU A 368 26.59 -8.15 0.59
CA GLU A 368 26.95 -9.12 1.64
C GLU A 368 27.49 -10.44 1.06
N GLU A 369 26.94 -10.91 -0.06
CA GLU A 369 27.44 -12.09 -0.79
C GLU A 369 28.72 -11.82 -1.59
N GLY A 370 29.25 -10.58 -1.59
CA GLY A 370 30.43 -10.18 -2.35
C GLY A 370 30.18 -9.96 -3.85
N GLN A 371 28.91 -9.89 -4.29
CA GLN A 371 28.50 -9.69 -5.67
C GLN A 371 28.31 -8.19 -6.00
N LYS A 372 29.24 -7.33 -5.59
CA LYS A 372 29.15 -5.87 -5.67
C LYS A 372 28.82 -5.32 -7.06
N ASP A 373 29.40 -5.91 -8.12
CA ASP A 373 29.11 -5.50 -9.50
C ASP A 373 27.61 -5.68 -9.84
N LYS A 374 26.99 -6.77 -9.35
CA LYS A 374 25.54 -6.98 -9.54
C LYS A 374 24.70 -6.03 -8.71
N ALA A 375 25.14 -5.70 -7.48
CA ALA A 375 24.47 -4.71 -6.65
C ALA A 375 24.38 -3.36 -7.36
N VAL A 376 25.49 -2.90 -7.95
CA VAL A 376 25.52 -1.66 -8.74
C VAL A 376 24.56 -1.72 -9.94
N ILE A 377 24.52 -2.85 -10.68
CA ILE A 377 23.61 -3.02 -11.80
C ILE A 377 22.14 -2.93 -11.36
N VAL A 378 21.83 -3.50 -10.20
CA VAL A 378 20.48 -3.46 -9.61
C VAL A 378 20.11 -2.02 -9.22
N LEU A 379 21.01 -1.30 -8.57
CA LEU A 379 20.80 0.09 -8.20
C LEU A 379 20.65 1.00 -9.43
N ASP A 380 21.52 0.85 -10.44
CA ASP A 380 21.40 1.60 -11.70
C ASP A 380 20.04 1.34 -12.38
N LYS A 381 19.55 0.10 -12.32
CA LYS A 381 18.22 -0.27 -12.84
C LYS A 381 17.09 0.43 -12.11
N CYS A 382 17.19 0.61 -10.79
CA CYS A 382 16.20 1.33 -10.00
C CYS A 382 15.97 2.75 -10.54
N PHE A 383 17.05 3.50 -10.80
CA PHE A 383 16.99 4.87 -11.30
C PHE A 383 16.60 4.95 -12.79
N GLU A 384 16.96 3.93 -13.59
CA GLU A 384 16.51 3.82 -14.98
C GLU A 384 14.98 3.69 -15.07
N VAL A 385 14.35 2.88 -14.19
CA VAL A 385 12.91 2.57 -14.28
C VAL A 385 12.03 3.48 -13.45
N MET A 386 12.59 4.21 -12.50
CA MET A 386 11.91 5.16 -11.62
C MET A 386 12.72 6.47 -11.51
N PRO A 387 12.89 7.21 -12.63
CA PRO A 387 13.62 8.48 -12.63
C PRO A 387 12.93 9.53 -11.77
N GLU A 388 13.70 10.49 -11.25
CA GLU A 388 13.23 11.56 -10.35
C GLU A 388 12.08 12.38 -10.93
N GLU A 389 12.12 12.63 -12.25
CA GLU A 389 11.12 13.40 -12.96
C GLU A 389 9.72 12.79 -12.92
N VAL A 390 9.62 11.45 -12.76
CA VAL A 390 8.34 10.72 -12.69
C VAL A 390 8.05 10.27 -11.27
N VAL A 391 9.07 9.82 -10.55
CA VAL A 391 8.95 9.32 -9.18
C VAL A 391 9.86 10.15 -8.28
N ARG A 392 9.29 11.20 -7.70
CA ARG A 392 10.01 12.11 -6.81
C ARG A 392 10.78 11.35 -5.73
N TYR A 393 11.97 11.83 -5.38
CA TYR A 393 12.76 11.22 -4.31
C TYR A 393 12.14 11.49 -2.94
N ASP A 394 12.18 10.47 -2.11
CA ASP A 394 11.77 10.46 -0.71
C ASP A 394 12.93 9.96 0.18
N GLU A 395 12.70 9.79 1.47
CA GLU A 395 13.72 9.34 2.42
C GLU A 395 14.36 7.98 2.07
N GLN A 396 13.72 7.18 1.24
CA GLN A 396 14.23 5.87 0.84
C GLN A 396 15.46 5.97 -0.07
N ILE A 397 15.65 7.14 -0.71
CA ILE A 397 16.86 7.41 -1.50
C ILE A 397 18.14 7.30 -0.66
N LEU A 398 18.07 7.60 0.62
CA LEU A 398 19.24 7.50 1.53
C LEU A 398 19.74 6.07 1.64
N TYR A 399 18.82 5.07 1.68
CA TYR A 399 19.22 3.65 1.69
C TYR A 399 19.87 3.24 0.38
N LEU A 400 19.32 3.66 -0.76
CA LEU A 400 19.91 3.38 -2.07
C LEU A 400 21.29 4.05 -2.22
N ALA A 401 21.45 5.25 -1.66
CA ALA A 401 22.74 5.96 -1.64
C ALA A 401 23.77 5.23 -0.78
N GLU A 402 23.37 4.73 0.40
CA GLU A 402 24.21 3.90 1.28
C GLU A 402 24.66 2.63 0.57
N GLU A 403 23.76 1.92 -0.11
CA GLU A 403 24.07 0.71 -0.86
C GLU A 403 25.06 0.95 -2.00
N TYR A 404 24.98 2.09 -2.70
CA TYR A 404 26.02 2.45 -3.68
C TYR A 404 27.40 2.62 -3.03
N VAL A 405 27.46 3.28 -1.86
CA VAL A 405 28.73 3.46 -1.14
C VAL A 405 29.30 2.11 -0.70
N GLU A 406 28.49 1.20 -0.17
CA GLU A 406 28.89 -0.13 0.26
C GLU A 406 29.33 -1.02 -0.90
N ALA A 407 28.65 -0.88 -2.05
CA ALA A 407 29.05 -1.55 -3.28
C ALA A 407 30.39 -1.00 -3.86
N GLY A 408 30.82 0.20 -3.43
CA GLY A 408 32.08 0.82 -3.85
C GLY A 408 31.92 2.01 -4.80
N GLU A 409 30.70 2.39 -5.13
CA GLU A 409 30.35 3.52 -6.02
C GLU A 409 30.08 4.80 -5.20
N THR A 410 31.08 5.22 -4.43
CA THR A 410 30.97 6.35 -3.49
C THR A 410 30.51 7.65 -4.16
N GLU A 411 30.95 7.94 -5.39
CA GLU A 411 30.56 9.15 -6.11
C GLU A 411 29.04 9.17 -6.40
N LYS A 412 28.46 8.01 -6.82
CA LYS A 412 27.03 7.89 -7.07
C LYS A 412 26.22 8.05 -5.78
N GLY A 413 26.65 7.38 -4.71
CA GLY A 413 25.97 7.49 -3.41
C GLY A 413 26.00 8.91 -2.87
N THR A 414 27.17 9.59 -2.92
CA THR A 414 27.29 10.98 -2.48
C THR A 414 26.39 11.92 -3.28
N ALA A 415 26.33 11.76 -4.61
CA ALA A 415 25.47 12.59 -5.45
C ALA A 415 23.97 12.45 -5.10
N LEU A 416 23.52 11.24 -4.72
CA LEU A 416 22.14 11.02 -4.26
C LEU A 416 21.86 11.67 -2.91
N PHE A 417 22.82 11.60 -1.96
CA PHE A 417 22.72 12.32 -0.70
C PHE A 417 22.61 13.81 -0.93
N GLU A 418 23.50 14.39 -1.74
CA GLU A 418 23.49 15.83 -2.06
C GLU A 418 22.17 16.24 -2.69
N ARG A 419 21.66 15.46 -3.67
CA ARG A 419 20.37 15.75 -4.32
C ARG A 419 19.19 15.71 -3.35
N TYR A 420 19.17 14.74 -2.44
CA TYR A 420 18.10 14.67 -1.44
C TYR A 420 18.14 15.84 -0.46
N PHE A 421 19.33 16.30 -0.07
CA PHE A 421 19.48 17.51 0.74
C PHE A 421 18.99 18.77 0.01
N GLU A 422 19.28 18.91 -1.28
CA GLU A 422 18.74 20.02 -2.08
C GLU A 422 17.20 20.00 -2.06
N LEU A 423 16.57 18.82 -2.19
CA LEU A 423 15.11 18.71 -2.12
C LEU A 423 14.55 19.09 -0.74
N ILE A 424 15.25 18.76 0.33
CA ILE A 424 14.88 19.18 1.68
C ILE A 424 15.00 20.71 1.81
N GLU A 425 16.06 21.32 1.29
CA GLU A 425 16.23 22.78 1.29
C GLU A 425 15.11 23.46 0.47
N GLU A 426 14.78 22.94 -0.72
CA GLU A 426 13.64 23.42 -1.52
C GLU A 426 12.33 23.39 -0.73
N ASN A 427 12.07 22.31 0.03
CA ASN A 427 10.89 22.17 0.87
C ASN A 427 10.86 23.21 2.01
N PHE A 428 12.00 23.48 2.66
CA PHE A 428 12.08 24.51 3.70
C PHE A 428 11.90 25.91 3.13
N ASP A 429 12.51 26.21 1.98
CA ASP A 429 12.33 27.50 1.30
C ASP A 429 10.86 27.72 0.94
N TYR A 430 10.15 26.66 0.51
CA TYR A 430 8.71 26.71 0.27
C TYR A 430 7.94 27.02 1.56
N LEU A 431 8.19 26.31 2.66
CA LEU A 431 7.54 26.57 3.95
C LEU A 431 7.78 27.99 4.46
N ASP A 432 9.00 28.53 4.31
CA ASP A 432 9.35 29.88 4.70
C ASP A 432 8.67 30.94 3.82
N SER A 433 8.30 30.60 2.59
CA SER A 433 7.58 31.47 1.66
C SER A 433 6.09 31.64 1.99
N LEU A 434 5.51 30.70 2.79
CA LEU A 434 4.10 30.67 3.16
C LEU A 434 3.81 31.63 4.34
N ASP A 435 2.57 32.11 4.43
CA ASP A 435 2.17 32.80 5.65
C ASP A 435 2.06 31.84 6.87
N PRO A 436 2.10 32.34 8.13
CA PRO A 436 2.10 31.50 9.30
C PRO A 436 0.89 30.55 9.45
N ASN A 437 -0.26 30.85 8.86
CA ASN A 437 -1.44 30.00 8.91
C ASN A 437 -1.38 28.91 7.81
N GLU A 438 -0.89 29.27 6.65
CA GLU A 438 -0.68 28.36 5.53
C GLU A 438 0.43 27.35 5.86
N SER A 439 1.57 27.81 6.40
CA SER A 439 2.65 26.91 6.82
C SER A 439 2.20 25.89 7.88
N LEU A 440 1.35 26.30 8.83
CA LEU A 440 0.77 25.37 9.82
C LEU A 440 -0.14 24.29 9.21
N SER A 441 -0.78 24.58 8.08
CA SER A 441 -1.66 23.61 7.42
C SER A 441 -0.90 22.52 6.66
N VAL A 442 0.31 22.82 6.20
CA VAL A 442 1.14 21.90 5.37
C VAL A 442 2.37 21.35 6.10
N VAL A 443 2.73 21.89 7.27
CA VAL A 443 3.91 21.46 8.02
C VAL A 443 3.90 19.94 8.32
N GLY A 444 2.71 19.37 8.52
CA GLY A 444 2.55 17.93 8.75
C GLY A 444 3.03 17.05 7.57
N ASP A 445 3.00 17.58 6.36
CA ASP A 445 3.48 16.87 5.17
C ASP A 445 5.01 16.79 5.13
N PHE A 446 5.69 17.71 5.81
CA PHE A 446 7.14 17.82 5.92
C PHE A 446 7.69 17.33 7.27
N GLU A 447 6.85 16.92 8.22
CA GLU A 447 7.30 16.41 9.52
C GLU A 447 8.26 15.20 9.39
N ARG A 448 8.17 14.46 8.31
CA ARG A 448 9.06 13.33 8.01
C ARG A 448 10.49 13.76 7.66
N ASP A 449 10.68 14.95 7.10
CA ASP A 449 11.98 15.48 6.69
C ASP A 449 12.84 15.88 7.90
N PHE A 450 12.21 16.29 9.02
CA PHE A 450 12.91 16.72 10.24
C PHE A 450 13.75 15.61 10.92
N PRO A 451 13.23 14.39 11.16
CA PRO A 451 14.02 13.31 11.72
C PRO A 451 15.21 12.91 10.84
N VAL A 452 15.02 12.92 9.52
CA VAL A 452 16.06 12.59 8.54
C VAL A 452 17.21 13.59 8.63
N LEU A 453 16.90 14.89 8.68
CA LEU A 453 17.88 15.95 8.84
C LEU A 453 18.68 15.80 10.15
N CYS A 454 17.99 15.45 11.23
CA CYS A 454 18.64 15.20 12.53
C CYS A 454 19.52 13.94 12.54
N TYR A 455 19.15 12.91 11.76
CA TYR A 455 19.91 11.68 11.66
C TYR A 455 21.18 11.87 10.85
N THR A 456 21.10 12.54 9.71
CA THR A 456 22.25 12.81 8.83
C THR A 456 23.25 13.80 9.42
N LEU A 457 22.79 14.82 10.16
CA LEU A 457 23.67 15.72 10.91
C LEU A 457 24.44 15.04 12.07
N ARG A 458 24.07 13.82 12.45
CA ARG A 458 24.82 13.01 13.43
C ARG A 458 25.87 12.09 12.80
N ILE A 459 25.79 11.86 11.50
CA ILE A 459 26.72 11.00 10.75
C ILE A 459 27.87 11.81 10.13
N THR A 460 27.68 13.12 9.92
CA THR A 460 28.72 14.06 9.53
C THR A 460 29.44 14.66 10.74
#